data_afb07ed41dcb6d18ea3ea9723121cba0
#
_entry.id   afb07ed41dcb6d18ea3ea9723121cba0
#
_cell.length_a   1.000
_cell.length_b   1.000
_cell.length_c   1.000
_cell.angle_alpha   90.00
_cell.angle_beta   90.00
_cell.angle_gamma   90.00
#
_symmetry.space_group_name_H-M   'P 1'
#
loop_
_entity.id
_entity.type
_entity.pdbx_description
1 polymer ?
#
loop_
_entity_poly.entity_id
_entity_poly.type
_entity_poly.pdbx_seq_one_letter_code
_entity_poly.pdbx_strand_id
1 'polypeptide(L)'
;MEQRMTGTFYGVSVGPGDPELLTLQAVRLLRQCPVLAAPQTASGQMLALDIARRALGAELDGKTILPLQFAMSRDAAVLRASHETAASAVRLFLDAGQDVAMLNLGDVSIYATFGYLQEILQAQGYATAMAAGVPSFCAAAARLNQPLTGGMDAPLTIAPGSRADKVLDAPGTKVLMKTGRQLPALLDTLDAHGALSRSALVCSCGLPDETIFPDLSTARPPQDGSKAGYFATVLVKE
;
A
#
# COMPACT_ATOMS: atom_id res chain seq x y z
N MET A 1 17.60 27.40 27.13
CA MET A 1 16.38 26.72 26.70
C MET A 1 16.82 25.33 26.19
N GLU A 2 16.57 24.29 26.96
CA GLU A 2 16.77 22.93 26.48
C GLU A 2 15.86 22.70 25.25
N GLN A 3 16.46 22.39 24.14
CA GLN A 3 15.73 22.05 22.91
C GLN A 3 15.00 20.74 23.18
N ARG A 4 13.70 20.79 23.44
CA ARG A 4 12.85 19.61 23.67
C ARG A 4 12.97 18.76 22.43
N MET A 5 13.63 17.59 22.53
CA MET A 5 13.79 16.68 21.40
C MET A 5 12.40 16.15 21.04
N THR A 6 11.93 16.45 19.84
CA THR A 6 10.70 15.87 19.28
C THR A 6 10.99 14.47 18.75
N GLY A 7 9.99 13.60 18.76
CA GLY A 7 10.09 12.27 18.12
C GLY A 7 10.14 12.37 16.61
N THR A 8 10.47 11.25 15.95
CA THR A 8 10.51 11.09 14.50
C THR A 8 9.28 10.33 14.01
N PHE A 9 8.68 10.77 12.90
CA PHE A 9 7.59 10.08 12.23
C PHE A 9 8.12 9.19 11.11
N TYR A 10 7.99 7.87 11.30
CA TYR A 10 8.44 6.86 10.35
C TYR A 10 7.28 6.29 9.54
N GLY A 11 7.37 6.33 8.21
CA GLY A 11 6.55 5.49 7.35
C GLY A 11 7.18 4.10 7.24
N VAL A 12 6.51 3.07 7.74
CA VAL A 12 7.05 1.72 7.78
C VAL A 12 6.24 0.80 6.87
N SER A 13 6.90 0.26 5.86
CA SER A 13 6.31 -0.70 4.92
C SER A 13 6.20 -2.08 5.56
N VAL A 14 5.02 -2.69 5.52
CA VAL A 14 4.80 -4.05 6.06
C VAL A 14 4.62 -5.12 4.98
N GLY A 15 4.93 -4.78 3.72
CA GLY A 15 4.68 -5.67 2.59
C GLY A 15 3.19 -5.80 2.25
N PRO A 16 2.85 -6.56 1.20
CA PRO A 16 1.49 -6.59 0.67
C PRO A 16 0.53 -7.53 1.41
N GLY A 17 1.04 -8.47 2.25
CA GLY A 17 0.17 -9.42 2.94
C GLY A 17 0.92 -10.54 3.67
N ASP A 18 1.94 -11.11 3.04
CA ASP A 18 2.77 -12.14 3.64
C ASP A 18 3.74 -11.52 4.67
N PRO A 19 3.70 -11.96 5.95
CA PRO A 19 4.58 -11.43 6.99
C PRO A 19 6.07 -11.69 6.72
N GLU A 20 6.44 -12.68 5.91
CA GLU A 20 7.84 -12.93 5.52
C GLU A 20 8.40 -11.86 4.57
N LEU A 21 7.52 -11.00 4.01
CA LEU A 21 7.94 -9.89 3.16
C LEU A 21 8.21 -8.57 3.92
N LEU A 22 8.23 -8.61 5.27
CA LEU A 22 8.74 -7.50 6.05
C LEU A 22 10.27 -7.39 5.88
N THR A 23 10.76 -6.18 5.66
CA THR A 23 12.20 -5.95 5.64
C THR A 23 12.77 -5.93 7.07
N LEU A 24 14.05 -6.29 7.22
CA LEU A 24 14.74 -6.18 8.52
C LEU A 24 14.70 -4.76 9.07
N GLN A 25 14.70 -3.73 8.21
CA GLN A 25 14.56 -2.35 8.62
C GLN A 25 13.18 -2.07 9.21
N ALA A 26 12.11 -2.57 8.58
CA ALA A 26 10.76 -2.46 9.10
C ALA A 26 10.63 -3.13 10.46
N VAL A 27 11.11 -4.36 10.60
CA VAL A 27 11.13 -5.11 11.86
C VAL A 27 11.84 -4.31 12.97
N ARG A 28 13.02 -3.78 12.70
CA ARG A 28 13.77 -2.96 13.65
C ARG A 28 12.98 -1.73 14.11
N LEU A 29 12.38 -0.99 13.19
CA LEU A 29 11.60 0.21 13.53
C LEU A 29 10.33 -0.13 14.31
N LEU A 30 9.63 -1.22 13.94
CA LEU A 30 8.45 -1.68 14.68
C LEU A 30 8.80 -2.10 16.12
N ARG A 31 10.01 -2.63 16.35
CA ARG A 31 10.53 -2.91 17.71
C ARG A 31 10.90 -1.64 18.47
N GLN A 32 11.53 -0.67 17.83
CA GLN A 32 12.05 0.55 18.46
C GLN A 32 10.97 1.57 18.79
N CYS A 33 10.03 1.84 17.86
CA CYS A 33 9.02 2.86 18.06
C CYS A 33 8.01 2.45 19.15
N PRO A 34 7.77 3.29 20.17
CA PRO A 34 6.79 3.01 21.21
C PRO A 34 5.34 3.12 20.72
N VAL A 35 5.11 3.88 19.63
CA VAL A 35 3.79 4.14 19.07
C VAL A 35 3.70 3.57 17.65
N LEU A 36 2.69 2.75 17.40
CA LEU A 36 2.38 2.19 16.08
C LEU A 36 1.08 2.81 15.58
N ALA A 37 1.17 3.69 14.59
CA ALA A 37 0.01 4.26 13.93
C ALA A 37 -0.42 3.36 12.77
N ALA A 38 -1.69 2.98 12.71
CA ALA A 38 -2.20 2.08 11.70
C ALA A 38 -3.47 2.61 11.04
N PRO A 39 -3.56 2.64 9.70
CA PRO A 39 -4.80 2.92 9.00
C PRO A 39 -5.89 1.94 9.44
N GLN A 40 -7.04 2.50 9.84
CA GLN A 40 -8.20 1.75 10.30
C GLN A 40 -9.38 1.93 9.35
N THR A 41 -10.01 0.84 8.95
CA THR A 41 -11.27 0.88 8.18
C THR A 41 -12.44 1.30 9.07
N ALA A 42 -13.57 1.68 8.46
CA ALA A 42 -14.80 1.98 9.20
C ALA A 42 -15.32 0.80 10.05
N SER A 43 -14.96 -0.44 9.66
CA SER A 43 -15.27 -1.66 10.43
C SER A 43 -14.31 -1.95 11.57
N GLY A 44 -13.30 -1.08 11.79
CA GLY A 44 -12.30 -1.24 12.85
C GLY A 44 -11.07 -2.07 12.47
N GLN A 45 -11.02 -2.65 11.27
CA GLN A 45 -9.88 -3.48 10.84
C GLN A 45 -8.64 -2.63 10.56
N MET A 46 -7.48 -3.11 10.98
CA MET A 46 -6.14 -2.51 10.78
C MET A 46 -5.20 -3.53 10.11
N LEU A 47 -5.42 -3.80 8.82
CA LEU A 47 -4.73 -4.87 8.09
C LEU A 47 -3.19 -4.77 8.16
N ALA A 48 -2.62 -3.56 8.05
CA ALA A 48 -1.17 -3.39 8.17
C ALA A 48 -0.64 -3.79 9.55
N LEU A 49 -1.41 -3.53 10.62
CA LEU A 49 -1.08 -3.97 11.98
C LEU A 49 -1.24 -5.49 12.12
N ASP A 50 -2.25 -6.08 11.49
CA ASP A 50 -2.46 -7.53 11.53
C ASP A 50 -1.29 -8.28 10.87
N ILE A 51 -0.76 -7.77 9.75
CA ILE A 51 0.44 -8.32 9.10
C ILE A 51 1.66 -8.21 10.04
N ALA A 52 1.88 -7.04 10.64
CA ALA A 52 2.98 -6.84 11.59
C ALA A 52 2.87 -7.76 12.82
N ARG A 53 1.66 -7.98 13.35
CA ARG A 53 1.40 -8.91 14.46
C ARG A 53 1.67 -10.37 14.08
N ARG A 54 1.33 -10.77 12.86
CA ARG A 54 1.65 -12.11 12.35
C ARG A 54 3.17 -12.34 12.25
N ALA A 55 3.94 -11.28 11.93
CA ALA A 55 5.40 -11.37 11.83
C ALA A 55 6.11 -11.35 13.18
N LEU A 56 5.67 -10.51 14.11
CA LEU A 56 6.41 -10.17 15.32
C LEU A 56 5.74 -10.66 16.63
N GLY A 57 4.47 -11.04 16.58
CA GLY A 57 3.74 -11.59 17.73
C GLY A 57 3.84 -10.71 18.97
N ALA A 58 4.26 -11.33 20.08
CA ALA A 58 4.37 -10.69 21.39
C ALA A 58 5.39 -9.54 21.45
N GLU A 59 6.27 -9.39 20.46
CA GLU A 59 7.21 -8.26 20.42
C GLU A 59 6.52 -6.91 20.24
N LEU A 60 5.27 -6.90 19.80
CA LEU A 60 4.44 -5.70 19.70
C LEU A 60 3.55 -5.47 20.92
N ASP A 61 3.59 -6.34 21.90
CA ASP A 61 2.82 -6.16 23.14
C ASP A 61 3.32 -4.95 23.93
N GLY A 62 2.39 -4.25 24.59
CA GLY A 62 2.70 -3.05 25.36
C GLY A 62 2.95 -1.79 24.55
N LYS A 63 2.96 -1.86 23.20
CA LYS A 63 3.05 -0.66 22.35
C LYS A 63 1.73 0.09 22.30
N THR A 64 1.80 1.41 22.21
CA THR A 64 0.62 2.24 21.96
C THR A 64 0.17 2.08 20.52
N ILE A 65 -1.06 1.61 20.32
CA ILE A 65 -1.66 1.53 18.98
C ILE A 65 -2.49 2.80 18.74
N LEU A 66 -2.13 3.55 17.71
CA LEU A 66 -2.83 4.76 17.27
C LEU A 66 -3.63 4.44 15.98
N PRO A 67 -4.95 4.20 16.08
CA PRO A 67 -5.76 4.02 14.89
C PRO A 67 -5.90 5.34 14.13
N LEU A 68 -5.67 5.32 12.81
CA LEU A 68 -5.82 6.46 11.93
C LEU A 68 -6.97 6.19 10.94
N GLN A 69 -7.99 7.02 10.98
CA GLN A 69 -9.11 6.94 10.04
C GLN A 69 -8.94 7.98 8.93
N PHE A 70 -9.17 7.56 7.70
CA PHE A 70 -9.06 8.40 6.52
C PHE A 70 -10.38 8.45 5.78
N ALA A 71 -10.81 9.66 5.39
CA ALA A 71 -12.01 9.83 4.62
C ALA A 71 -11.87 9.22 3.22
N MET A 72 -12.88 8.43 2.82
CA MET A 72 -13.01 7.88 1.46
C MET A 72 -13.86 8.83 0.61
N SER A 73 -13.30 9.99 0.23
CA SER A 73 -14.00 11.04 -0.51
C SER A 73 -13.26 11.39 -1.81
N ARG A 74 -13.98 12.03 -2.75
CA ARG A 74 -13.40 12.70 -3.92
C ARG A 74 -13.26 14.21 -3.69
N ASP A 75 -13.83 14.72 -2.62
CA ASP A 75 -13.73 16.12 -2.22
C ASP A 75 -12.35 16.37 -1.58
N ALA A 76 -11.58 17.25 -2.21
CA ALA A 76 -10.22 17.57 -1.78
C ALA A 76 -10.18 18.23 -0.38
N ALA A 77 -11.20 19.03 -0.02
CA ALA A 77 -11.26 19.68 1.30
C ALA A 77 -11.52 18.64 2.41
N VAL A 78 -12.42 17.68 2.17
CA VAL A 78 -12.72 16.58 3.09
C VAL A 78 -11.48 15.69 3.30
N LEU A 79 -10.77 15.35 2.21
CA LEU A 79 -9.52 14.58 2.29
C LEU A 79 -8.47 15.32 3.10
N ARG A 80 -8.25 16.61 2.81
CA ARG A 80 -7.28 17.44 3.52
C ARG A 80 -7.58 17.52 5.01
N ALA A 81 -8.81 17.82 5.40
CA ALA A 81 -9.23 17.87 6.80
C ALA A 81 -9.00 16.53 7.52
N SER A 82 -9.26 15.40 6.84
CA SER A 82 -8.99 14.06 7.36
C SER A 82 -7.49 13.82 7.59
N HIS A 83 -6.62 14.24 6.65
CA HIS A 83 -5.17 14.12 6.80
C HIS A 83 -4.63 15.02 7.91
N GLU A 84 -5.13 16.25 8.04
CA GLU A 84 -4.76 17.19 9.11
C GLU A 84 -5.17 16.66 10.49
N THR A 85 -6.33 16.04 10.61
CA THR A 85 -6.78 15.37 11.85
C THR A 85 -5.85 14.23 12.22
N ALA A 86 -5.50 13.37 11.27
CA ALA A 86 -4.59 12.24 11.49
C ALA A 86 -3.17 12.72 11.86
N ALA A 87 -2.65 13.75 11.17
CA ALA A 87 -1.35 14.34 11.48
C ALA A 87 -1.34 14.96 12.89
N SER A 88 -2.43 15.62 13.31
CA SER A 88 -2.57 16.18 14.64
C SER A 88 -2.54 15.12 15.73
N ALA A 89 -3.15 13.95 15.50
CA ALA A 89 -3.09 12.83 16.44
C ALA A 89 -1.67 12.26 16.58
N VAL A 90 -0.92 12.15 15.46
CA VAL A 90 0.50 11.73 15.47
C VAL A 90 1.35 12.75 16.21
N ARG A 91 1.13 14.05 15.98
CA ARG A 91 1.89 15.14 16.59
C ARG A 91 1.90 15.09 18.11
N LEU A 92 0.81 14.69 18.76
CA LEU A 92 0.74 14.59 20.22
C LEU A 92 1.87 13.71 20.80
N PHE A 93 2.20 12.62 20.10
CA PHE A 93 3.28 11.72 20.51
C PHE A 93 4.65 12.29 20.15
N LEU A 94 4.79 12.89 18.97
CA LEU A 94 6.04 13.53 18.56
C LEU A 94 6.44 14.67 19.52
N ASP A 95 5.49 15.49 19.95
CA ASP A 95 5.69 16.57 20.93
C ASP A 95 6.11 16.02 22.32
N ALA A 96 5.70 14.79 22.65
CA ALA A 96 6.13 14.08 23.84
C ALA A 96 7.52 13.41 23.70
N GLY A 97 8.22 13.62 22.56
CA GLY A 97 9.52 13.00 22.27
C GLY A 97 9.44 11.53 21.89
N GLN A 98 8.26 11.03 21.53
CA GLN A 98 8.07 9.63 21.16
C GLN A 98 8.11 9.44 19.64
N ASP A 99 8.88 8.46 19.19
CA ASP A 99 8.87 8.03 17.78
C ASP A 99 7.56 7.31 17.43
N VAL A 100 7.02 7.61 16.25
CA VAL A 100 5.80 7.03 15.75
C VAL A 100 6.08 6.29 14.44
N ALA A 101 5.81 4.99 14.39
CA ALA A 101 5.84 4.20 13.16
C ALA A 101 4.43 4.08 12.57
N MET A 102 4.18 4.72 11.42
CA MET A 102 2.95 4.51 10.66
C MET A 102 3.12 3.32 9.70
N LEU A 103 2.30 2.30 9.90
CA LEU A 103 2.32 1.08 9.11
C LEU A 103 1.63 1.28 7.76
N ASN A 104 2.26 0.83 6.69
CA ASN A 104 1.74 0.96 5.33
C ASN A 104 1.81 -0.37 4.59
N LEU A 105 0.72 -0.74 3.91
CA LEU A 105 0.67 -1.92 3.05
C LEU A 105 1.57 -1.74 1.82
N GLY A 106 2.28 -2.78 1.42
CA GLY A 106 3.21 -2.76 0.31
C GLY A 106 4.45 -1.93 0.63
N ASP A 107 4.78 -0.99 -0.24
CA ASP A 107 5.86 -0.01 -0.06
C ASP A 107 5.29 1.38 0.22
N VAL A 108 5.86 2.07 1.19
CA VAL A 108 5.40 3.38 1.67
C VAL A 108 5.53 4.50 0.64
N SER A 109 6.37 4.34 -0.38
CA SER A 109 6.55 5.32 -1.46
C SER A 109 5.55 5.16 -2.61
N ILE A 110 4.78 4.04 -2.64
CA ILE A 110 3.88 3.71 -3.75
C ILE A 110 2.42 3.88 -3.32
N TYR A 111 1.78 4.98 -3.71
CA TYR A 111 0.37 5.28 -3.44
C TYR A 111 -0.05 5.13 -1.97
N ALA A 112 0.84 5.43 -1.04
CA ALA A 112 0.58 5.35 0.40
C ALA A 112 0.04 6.66 0.98
N THR A 113 -0.85 6.56 1.96
CA THR A 113 -1.40 7.73 2.66
C THR A 113 -0.36 8.44 3.53
N PHE A 114 0.73 7.76 3.89
CA PHE A 114 1.82 8.33 4.67
C PHE A 114 2.35 9.65 4.09
N GLY A 115 2.51 9.73 2.76
CA GLY A 115 3.05 10.92 2.10
C GLY A 115 2.30 12.21 2.44
N TYR A 116 0.96 12.15 2.55
CA TYR A 116 0.16 13.33 2.92
C TYR A 116 0.42 13.79 4.35
N LEU A 117 0.58 12.86 5.30
CA LEU A 117 0.91 13.18 6.69
C LEU A 117 2.35 13.65 6.80
N GLN A 118 3.26 13.04 6.04
CA GLN A 118 4.66 13.46 5.96
C GLN A 118 4.80 14.91 5.55
N GLU A 119 4.12 15.33 4.47
CA GLU A 119 4.14 16.73 4.00
C GLU A 119 3.65 17.71 5.10
N ILE A 120 2.54 17.37 5.77
CA ILE A 120 1.97 18.19 6.83
C ILE A 120 2.96 18.33 8.01
N LEU A 121 3.54 17.22 8.47
CA LEU A 121 4.43 17.20 9.62
C LEU A 121 5.79 17.84 9.32
N GLN A 122 6.34 17.63 8.11
CA GLN A 122 7.56 18.29 7.66
C GLN A 122 7.40 19.81 7.58
N ALA A 123 6.25 20.29 7.08
CA ALA A 123 5.94 21.72 7.05
C ALA A 123 5.86 22.34 8.46
N GLN A 124 5.62 21.53 9.49
CA GLN A 124 5.60 21.92 10.91
C GLN A 124 6.95 21.70 11.61
N GLY A 125 8.00 21.24 10.89
CA GLY A 125 9.36 21.07 11.40
C GLY A 125 9.65 19.72 12.06
N TYR A 126 8.77 18.71 11.96
CA TYR A 126 9.04 17.38 12.50
C TYR A 126 9.96 16.57 11.58
N ALA A 127 10.84 15.78 12.19
CA ALA A 127 11.66 14.80 11.46
C ALA A 127 10.78 13.66 10.95
N THR A 128 11.01 13.25 9.69
CA THR A 128 10.31 12.12 9.07
C THR A 128 11.29 11.22 8.33
N ALA A 129 10.99 9.93 8.24
CA ALA A 129 11.76 8.97 7.46
C ALA A 129 10.86 7.85 6.89
N MET A 130 11.35 7.16 5.86
CA MET A 130 10.68 6.02 5.24
C MET A 130 11.53 4.76 5.40
N ALA A 131 10.88 3.64 5.70
CA ALA A 131 11.45 2.31 5.57
C ALA A 131 10.81 1.62 4.37
N ALA A 132 11.63 1.34 3.35
CA ALA A 132 11.19 0.68 2.13
C ALA A 132 10.65 -0.74 2.40
N GLY A 133 9.78 -1.22 1.52
CA GLY A 133 9.19 -2.54 1.61
C GLY A 133 9.03 -3.22 0.26
N VAL A 134 8.32 -4.33 0.24
CA VAL A 134 7.98 -5.05 -0.97
C VAL A 134 6.63 -4.54 -1.49
N PRO A 135 6.58 -3.87 -2.66
CA PRO A 135 5.31 -3.43 -3.23
C PRO A 135 4.50 -4.62 -3.76
N SER A 136 3.17 -4.49 -3.79
CA SER A 136 2.27 -5.59 -4.17
C SER A 136 2.55 -6.17 -5.55
N PHE A 137 2.99 -5.37 -6.50
CA PHE A 137 3.28 -5.84 -7.85
C PHE A 137 4.55 -6.70 -7.93
N CYS A 138 5.56 -6.45 -7.08
CA CYS A 138 6.73 -7.33 -6.98
C CYS A 138 6.33 -8.68 -6.36
N ALA A 139 5.51 -8.68 -5.31
CA ALA A 139 4.99 -9.92 -4.74
C ALA A 139 4.08 -10.66 -5.72
N ALA A 140 3.20 -9.97 -6.45
CA ALA A 140 2.35 -10.55 -7.48
C ALA A 140 3.18 -11.21 -8.60
N ALA A 141 4.24 -10.56 -9.06
CA ALA A 141 5.16 -11.12 -10.06
C ALA A 141 5.82 -12.42 -9.55
N ALA A 142 6.24 -12.44 -8.28
CA ALA A 142 6.80 -13.64 -7.65
C ALA A 142 5.77 -14.77 -7.52
N ARG A 143 4.52 -14.47 -7.14
CA ARG A 143 3.42 -15.46 -7.09
C ARG A 143 3.11 -16.05 -8.47
N LEU A 144 3.20 -15.26 -9.52
CA LEU A 144 3.03 -15.68 -10.90
C LEU A 144 4.27 -16.38 -11.48
N ASN A 145 5.39 -16.35 -10.76
CA ASN A 145 6.71 -16.79 -11.23
C ASN A 145 7.09 -16.14 -12.57
N GLN A 146 6.86 -14.84 -12.70
CA GLN A 146 7.09 -14.06 -13.92
C GLN A 146 7.89 -12.80 -13.61
N PRO A 147 8.96 -12.49 -14.37
CA PRO A 147 9.66 -11.21 -14.22
C PRO A 147 8.75 -10.06 -14.69
N LEU A 148 8.89 -8.90 -14.05
CA LEU A 148 8.17 -7.69 -14.46
C LEU A 148 8.70 -7.10 -15.76
N THR A 149 9.99 -7.26 -16.05
CA THR A 149 10.62 -6.75 -17.27
C THR A 149 11.07 -7.90 -18.16
N GLY A 150 10.83 -7.78 -19.47
CA GLY A 150 11.23 -8.79 -20.46
C GLY A 150 12.73 -8.75 -20.82
N GLY A 151 13.47 -7.76 -20.31
CA GLY A 151 14.90 -7.53 -20.58
C GLY A 151 15.41 -6.28 -19.87
N MET A 152 16.69 -5.96 -20.05
CA MET A 152 17.30 -4.82 -19.35
C MET A 152 16.79 -3.46 -19.84
N ASP A 153 16.34 -3.38 -21.09
CA ASP A 153 15.86 -2.14 -21.71
C ASP A 153 14.31 -2.04 -21.74
N ALA A 154 13.62 -3.07 -21.22
CA ALA A 154 12.15 -3.08 -21.22
C ALA A 154 11.58 -2.13 -20.16
N PRO A 155 10.79 -1.13 -20.53
CA PRO A 155 10.22 -0.19 -19.57
C PRO A 155 9.15 -0.85 -18.69
N LEU A 156 8.98 -0.31 -17.48
CA LEU A 156 7.93 -0.69 -16.53
C LEU A 156 7.10 0.54 -16.18
N THR A 157 5.82 0.50 -16.51
CA THR A 157 4.89 1.59 -16.20
C THR A 157 3.97 1.19 -15.05
N ILE A 158 3.93 1.99 -13.98
CA ILE A 158 3.03 1.80 -12.84
C ILE A 158 1.96 2.87 -12.87
N ALA A 159 0.69 2.46 -12.90
CA ALA A 159 -0.44 3.39 -12.98
C ALA A 159 -1.64 2.90 -12.13
N PRO A 160 -2.54 3.83 -11.71
CA PRO A 160 -3.84 3.42 -11.22
C PRO A 160 -4.65 2.75 -12.34
N GLY A 161 -5.46 1.73 -12.04
CA GLY A 161 -6.31 1.05 -13.01
C GLY A 161 -7.25 1.99 -13.78
N SER A 162 -7.66 3.10 -13.16
CA SER A 162 -8.45 4.16 -13.81
C SER A 162 -7.72 4.93 -14.93
N ARG A 163 -6.43 4.66 -15.12
CA ARG A 163 -5.59 5.28 -16.17
C ARG A 163 -5.11 4.24 -17.20
N ALA A 164 -5.67 3.04 -17.19
CA ALA A 164 -5.27 1.97 -18.09
C ALA A 164 -5.31 2.41 -19.57
N ASP A 165 -6.38 3.06 -19.99
CA ASP A 165 -6.55 3.63 -21.34
C ASP A 165 -5.40 4.52 -21.82
N LYS A 166 -4.68 5.14 -20.89
CA LYS A 166 -3.58 6.09 -21.21
C LYS A 166 -2.21 5.43 -21.26
N VAL A 167 -2.08 4.21 -20.73
CA VAL A 167 -0.76 3.57 -20.57
C VAL A 167 -0.66 2.25 -21.33
N LEU A 168 -1.76 1.62 -21.75
CA LEU A 168 -1.75 0.30 -22.37
C LEU A 168 -0.96 0.26 -23.69
N ASP A 169 -0.97 1.34 -24.47
CA ASP A 169 -0.25 1.41 -25.74
C ASP A 169 1.24 1.79 -25.57
N ALA A 170 1.68 2.14 -24.36
CA ALA A 170 3.08 2.39 -24.09
C ALA A 170 3.90 1.10 -24.16
N PRO A 171 5.20 1.14 -24.50
CA PRO A 171 6.05 -0.04 -24.53
C PRO A 171 6.26 -0.65 -23.14
N GLY A 172 6.60 -1.93 -23.10
CA GLY A 172 6.95 -2.66 -21.88
C GLY A 172 5.78 -3.10 -21.02
N THR A 173 6.07 -3.57 -19.82
CA THR A 173 5.06 -4.08 -18.87
C THR A 173 4.31 -2.94 -18.18
N LYS A 174 3.00 -3.12 -17.97
CA LYS A 174 2.18 -2.21 -17.18
C LYS A 174 1.74 -2.91 -15.89
N VAL A 175 1.88 -2.18 -14.80
CA VAL A 175 1.35 -2.53 -13.46
C VAL A 175 0.15 -1.62 -13.20
N LEU A 176 -1.04 -2.21 -13.14
CA LEU A 176 -2.28 -1.47 -12.89
C LEU A 176 -2.77 -1.79 -11.47
N MET A 177 -2.80 -0.75 -10.63
CA MET A 177 -3.12 -0.84 -9.21
C MET A 177 -4.35 -0.01 -8.86
N LYS A 178 -4.79 -0.11 -7.59
CA LYS A 178 -5.90 0.71 -7.06
C LYS A 178 -7.17 0.60 -7.90
N THR A 179 -7.47 -0.59 -8.40
CA THR A 179 -8.66 -0.85 -9.22
C THR A 179 -9.95 -0.74 -8.41
N GLY A 180 -9.96 -1.25 -7.17
CA GLY A 180 -11.12 -1.19 -6.29
C GLY A 180 -12.39 -1.73 -6.98
N ARG A 181 -13.48 -0.96 -6.88
CA ARG A 181 -14.76 -1.26 -7.56
C ARG A 181 -14.69 -1.09 -9.08
N GLN A 182 -13.59 -0.57 -9.63
CA GLN A 182 -13.41 -0.33 -11.06
C GLN A 182 -12.78 -1.54 -11.79
N LEU A 183 -12.54 -2.66 -11.10
CA LEU A 183 -11.98 -3.85 -11.73
C LEU A 183 -12.78 -4.33 -12.95
N PRO A 184 -14.13 -4.39 -12.94
CA PRO A 184 -14.89 -4.74 -14.15
C PRO A 184 -14.60 -3.81 -15.33
N ALA A 185 -14.64 -2.49 -15.12
CA ALA A 185 -14.34 -1.51 -16.17
C ALA A 185 -12.90 -1.61 -16.68
N LEU A 186 -11.95 -1.97 -15.81
CA LEU A 186 -10.57 -2.25 -16.23
C LEU A 186 -10.51 -3.48 -17.14
N LEU A 187 -11.22 -4.57 -16.81
CA LEU A 187 -11.27 -5.77 -17.64
C LEU A 187 -11.87 -5.47 -19.02
N ASP A 188 -12.92 -4.67 -19.09
CA ASP A 188 -13.50 -4.21 -20.36
C ASP A 188 -12.49 -3.40 -21.17
N THR A 189 -11.71 -2.53 -20.52
CA THR A 189 -10.63 -1.76 -21.17
C THR A 189 -9.54 -2.68 -21.71
N LEU A 190 -9.12 -3.68 -20.95
CA LEU A 190 -8.12 -4.68 -21.39
C LEU A 190 -8.63 -5.49 -22.58
N ASP A 191 -9.91 -5.87 -22.58
CA ASP A 191 -10.56 -6.60 -23.67
C ASP A 191 -10.58 -5.76 -24.95
N ALA A 192 -11.00 -4.50 -24.87
CA ALA A 192 -11.03 -3.56 -25.99
C ALA A 192 -9.65 -3.32 -26.63
N HIS A 193 -8.56 -3.45 -25.85
CA HIS A 193 -7.19 -3.35 -26.34
C HIS A 193 -6.57 -4.71 -26.72
N GLY A 194 -7.34 -5.81 -26.71
CA GLY A 194 -6.83 -7.15 -27.00
C GLY A 194 -5.74 -7.61 -26.02
N ALA A 195 -5.76 -7.09 -24.79
CA ALA A 195 -4.69 -7.27 -23.80
C ALA A 195 -4.95 -8.40 -22.79
N LEU A 196 -6.12 -9.04 -22.79
CA LEU A 196 -6.49 -10.05 -21.78
C LEU A 196 -5.53 -11.24 -21.73
N SER A 197 -5.13 -11.79 -22.87
CA SER A 197 -4.24 -12.98 -22.94
C SER A 197 -2.79 -12.70 -22.49
N ARG A 198 -2.42 -11.44 -22.42
CA ARG A 198 -1.12 -10.98 -21.89
C ARG A 198 -1.23 -10.33 -20.51
N SER A 199 -2.41 -10.46 -19.89
CA SER A 199 -2.71 -9.88 -18.57
C SER A 199 -2.90 -10.95 -17.52
N ALA A 200 -2.28 -10.74 -16.36
CA ALA A 200 -2.49 -11.54 -15.16
C ALA A 200 -3.01 -10.66 -14.02
N LEU A 201 -3.75 -11.25 -13.10
CA LEU A 201 -4.30 -10.57 -11.94
C LEU A 201 -3.98 -11.37 -10.67
N VAL A 202 -3.50 -10.67 -9.65
CA VAL A 202 -3.38 -11.21 -8.29
C VAL A 202 -4.19 -10.32 -7.36
N CYS A 203 -5.12 -10.92 -6.64
CA CYS A 203 -5.94 -10.27 -5.61
C CYS A 203 -5.45 -10.69 -4.23
N SER A 204 -5.47 -9.78 -3.27
CA SER A 204 -5.11 -10.04 -1.86
C SER A 204 -3.76 -10.78 -1.70
N CYS A 205 -2.75 -10.38 -2.47
CA CYS A 205 -1.46 -11.06 -2.54
C CYS A 205 -0.84 -11.25 -1.14
N GLY A 206 -0.56 -12.51 -0.77
CA GLY A 206 0.00 -12.91 0.53
C GLY A 206 -1.00 -12.91 1.70
N LEU A 207 -2.28 -12.63 1.45
CA LEU A 207 -3.36 -12.73 2.44
C LEU A 207 -4.07 -14.09 2.32
N PRO A 208 -4.86 -14.52 3.35
CA PRO A 208 -5.55 -15.81 3.34
C PRO A 208 -6.57 -15.98 2.19
N ASP A 209 -7.08 -14.88 1.65
CA ASP A 209 -8.04 -14.83 0.55
C ASP A 209 -7.35 -14.54 -0.81
N GLU A 210 -6.05 -14.81 -0.92
CA GLU A 210 -5.30 -14.67 -2.18
C GLU A 210 -5.97 -15.45 -3.32
N THR A 211 -6.16 -14.78 -4.46
CA THR A 211 -6.59 -15.42 -5.71
C THR A 211 -5.71 -14.96 -6.86
N ILE A 212 -5.38 -15.90 -7.76
CA ILE A 212 -4.45 -15.68 -8.87
C ILE A 212 -5.12 -16.07 -10.18
N PHE A 213 -5.09 -15.16 -11.15
CA PHE A 213 -5.56 -15.38 -12.52
C PHE A 213 -4.36 -15.13 -13.46
N PRO A 214 -3.64 -16.17 -13.85
CA PRO A 214 -2.41 -16.03 -14.65
C PRO A 214 -2.66 -15.58 -16.09
N ASP A 215 -3.87 -15.78 -16.60
CA ASP A 215 -4.32 -15.35 -17.93
C ASP A 215 -5.79 -14.95 -17.87
N LEU A 216 -6.06 -13.65 -18.07
CA LEU A 216 -7.40 -13.09 -17.98
C LEU A 216 -8.28 -13.39 -19.20
N SER A 217 -7.74 -13.98 -20.27
CA SER A 217 -8.52 -14.47 -21.40
C SER A 217 -9.21 -15.80 -21.09
N THR A 218 -8.62 -16.62 -20.20
CA THR A 218 -9.10 -17.96 -19.86
C THR A 218 -9.90 -18.01 -18.56
N ALA A 219 -9.56 -17.14 -17.59
CA ALA A 219 -10.24 -17.08 -16.31
C ALA A 219 -10.34 -15.63 -15.83
N ARG A 220 -11.56 -15.21 -15.48
CA ARG A 220 -11.83 -13.85 -14.96
C ARG A 220 -12.35 -13.93 -13.52
N PRO A 221 -12.04 -12.93 -12.68
CA PRO A 221 -12.63 -12.84 -11.35
C PRO A 221 -14.14 -12.64 -11.45
N PRO A 222 -14.91 -13.07 -10.43
CA PRO A 222 -16.34 -12.80 -10.37
C PRO A 222 -16.62 -11.30 -10.47
N GLN A 223 -17.61 -10.92 -11.27
CA GLN A 223 -18.01 -9.51 -11.48
C GLN A 223 -19.11 -9.06 -10.50
N ASP A 224 -19.39 -9.84 -9.47
CA ASP A 224 -20.48 -9.65 -8.50
C ASP A 224 -20.22 -8.58 -7.44
N GLY A 225 -19.18 -7.74 -7.62
CA GLY A 225 -18.80 -6.71 -6.65
C GLY A 225 -18.11 -7.28 -5.38
N SER A 226 -17.72 -8.56 -5.42
CA SER A 226 -16.97 -9.21 -4.36
C SER A 226 -15.64 -8.47 -4.06
N LYS A 227 -15.02 -8.77 -2.92
CA LYS A 227 -13.81 -8.11 -2.38
C LYS A 227 -12.59 -8.15 -3.32
N ALA A 228 -12.63 -8.88 -4.43
CA ALA A 228 -11.53 -9.11 -5.36
C ALA A 228 -10.86 -7.84 -5.88
N GLY A 229 -11.58 -6.73 -6.01
CA GLY A 229 -11.04 -5.50 -6.59
C GLY A 229 -10.22 -4.61 -5.64
N TYR A 230 -10.34 -4.74 -4.32
CA TYR A 230 -9.75 -3.75 -3.41
C TYR A 230 -8.22 -3.84 -3.34
N PHE A 231 -7.67 -5.06 -3.29
CA PHE A 231 -6.23 -5.33 -3.29
C PHE A 231 -5.79 -6.02 -4.58
N ALA A 232 -6.39 -5.64 -5.70
CA ALA A 232 -6.07 -6.19 -7.00
C ALA A 232 -4.86 -5.51 -7.63
N THR A 233 -3.94 -6.32 -8.15
CA THR A 233 -2.79 -5.89 -8.95
C THR A 233 -2.86 -6.62 -10.29
N VAL A 234 -3.01 -5.87 -11.39
CA VAL A 234 -2.99 -6.41 -12.75
C VAL A 234 -1.62 -6.15 -13.37
N LEU A 235 -1.04 -7.18 -13.94
CA LEU A 235 0.20 -7.12 -14.72
C LEU A 235 -0.15 -7.34 -16.18
N VAL A 236 0.18 -6.37 -17.04
CA VAL A 236 -0.02 -6.47 -18.50
C VAL A 236 1.35 -6.54 -19.16
N LYS A 237 1.66 -7.68 -19.76
CA LYS A 237 2.92 -7.88 -20.49
C LYS A 237 2.88 -7.19 -21.86
N GLU A 238 4.05 -7.02 -22.44
CA GLU A 238 4.19 -6.53 -23.81
C GLU A 238 3.65 -7.50 -24.86
#